data_5d61db8975f93f1d12490b3b506044dd
#
_entry.id   5d61db8975f93f1d12490b3b506044dd
#
_cell.length_a   1.000
_cell.length_b   1.000
_cell.length_c   1.000
_cell.angle_alpha   90.00
_cell.angle_beta   90.00
_cell.angle_gamma   90.00
#
_symmetry.space_group_name_H-M   'P 1'
#
loop_
_entity.id
_entity.type
_entity.pdbx_description
1 polymer ?
#
loop_
_entity_poly.entity_id
_entity_poly.type
_entity_poly.pdbx_seq_one_letter_code
_entity_poly.pdbx_strand_id
1 'polypeptide(L)'
;MNDEELVLLAPVSGIIYPLERVPDPVFSQKLAGDGISIDPIDNILRAPCAGQIVQRHGAGHAVTLKTAGEVEVLMHVGIDTVTLKGQGFTPRVNVGDKVETGAPLIEFDLDYIATHAKSLLTEVIISNGERVSQTIYGSGLPAHVGHLLTGLNADQYAAEMRGQLAAESFLSERSRPH
;
A
#
# COMPACT_ATOMS: atom_id res chain seq x y z
N MET A 1 -26.91 -2.52 11.99
CA MET A 1 -25.85 -1.94 11.17
C MET A 1 -25.10 -3.10 10.53
N ASN A 2 -25.03 -3.13 9.24
CA ASN A 2 -24.19 -4.12 8.57
C ASN A 2 -22.73 -3.66 8.75
N ASP A 3 -21.97 -4.41 9.53
CA ASP A 3 -20.51 -4.25 9.53
C ASP A 3 -20.01 -4.78 8.19
N GLU A 4 -19.91 -3.91 7.20
CA GLU A 4 -19.28 -4.25 5.94
C GLU A 4 -17.77 -4.35 6.17
N GLU A 5 -17.23 -5.52 5.89
CA GLU A 5 -15.79 -5.72 5.90
C GLU A 5 -15.16 -5.02 4.70
N LEU A 6 -14.28 -4.06 4.96
CA LEU A 6 -13.44 -3.46 3.94
C LEU A 6 -12.13 -4.24 3.83
N VAL A 7 -11.92 -4.85 2.68
CA VAL A 7 -10.69 -5.55 2.35
C VAL A 7 -9.81 -4.64 1.49
N LEU A 8 -8.58 -4.40 1.95
CA LEU A 8 -7.55 -3.70 1.19
C LEU A 8 -6.50 -4.69 0.70
N LEU A 9 -6.24 -4.67 -0.60
CA LEU A 9 -5.15 -5.42 -1.20
C LEU A 9 -3.87 -4.58 -1.21
N ALA A 10 -2.71 -5.23 -1.23
CA ALA A 10 -1.45 -4.53 -1.34
C ALA A 10 -1.41 -3.69 -2.62
N PRO A 11 -1.22 -2.37 -2.54
CA PRO A 11 -1.20 -1.50 -3.71
C PRO A 11 0.11 -1.55 -4.48
N VAL A 12 1.16 -2.09 -3.87
CA VAL A 12 2.49 -2.26 -4.46
C VAL A 12 3.16 -3.49 -3.84
N SER A 13 3.95 -4.20 -4.63
CA SER A 13 4.74 -5.33 -4.12
C SER A 13 5.94 -4.84 -3.31
N GLY A 14 6.25 -5.53 -2.23
CA GLY A 14 7.37 -5.18 -1.35
C GLY A 14 7.30 -5.87 0.01
N ILE A 15 7.99 -5.31 0.98
CA ILE A 15 7.99 -5.80 2.36
C ILE A 15 7.13 -4.89 3.23
N ILE A 16 6.21 -5.47 3.98
CA ILE A 16 5.34 -4.73 4.91
C ILE A 16 6.12 -4.36 6.17
N TYR A 17 6.10 -3.08 6.49
CA TYR A 17 6.68 -2.51 7.70
C TYR A 17 5.61 -1.88 8.58
N PRO A 18 5.72 -1.96 9.92
CA PRO A 18 4.86 -1.22 10.81
C PRO A 18 5.12 0.29 10.68
N LEU A 19 4.06 1.09 10.78
CA LEU A 19 4.17 2.56 10.68
C LEU A 19 5.13 3.16 11.69
N GLU A 20 5.24 2.59 12.88
CA GLU A 20 6.11 3.05 13.96
C GLU A 20 7.59 3.09 13.55
N ARG A 21 7.98 2.35 12.51
CA ARG A 21 9.34 2.30 11.98
C ARG A 21 9.60 3.27 10.83
N VAL A 22 8.58 3.97 10.36
CA VAL A 22 8.73 4.96 9.29
C VAL A 22 9.51 6.17 9.83
N PRO A 23 10.54 6.65 9.14
CA PRO A 23 11.37 7.76 9.62
C PRO A 23 10.72 9.13 9.36
N ASP A 24 9.46 9.26 9.70
CA ASP A 24 8.66 10.48 9.60
C ASP A 24 7.61 10.49 10.72
N PRO A 25 7.59 11.50 11.62
CA PRO A 25 6.66 11.58 12.73
C PRO A 25 5.19 11.62 12.33
N VAL A 26 4.86 12.16 11.17
CA VAL A 26 3.47 12.21 10.66
C VAL A 26 2.91 10.81 10.51
N PHE A 27 3.73 9.86 10.08
CA PHE A 27 3.34 8.45 9.91
C PHE A 27 3.63 7.62 11.16
N SER A 28 4.84 7.71 11.72
CA SER A 28 5.24 6.88 12.87
C SER A 28 4.42 7.15 14.14
N GLN A 29 3.92 8.38 14.31
CA GLN A 29 3.03 8.76 15.40
C GLN A 29 1.54 8.70 15.01
N LYS A 30 1.23 8.17 13.82
CA LYS A 30 -0.15 8.02 13.31
C LYS A 30 -0.94 9.33 13.24
N LEU A 31 -0.26 10.45 13.00
CA LEU A 31 -0.91 11.76 12.89
C LEU A 31 -1.77 11.88 11.63
N ALA A 32 -1.40 11.19 10.55
CA ALA A 32 -2.19 11.11 9.33
C ALA A 32 -3.29 10.02 9.38
N GLY A 33 -3.25 9.15 10.37
CA GLY A 33 -4.11 7.99 10.53
C GLY A 33 -3.31 6.71 10.78
N ASP A 34 -4.01 5.61 11.00
CA ASP A 34 -3.40 4.31 11.17
C ASP A 34 -3.30 3.56 9.84
N GLY A 35 -2.33 2.67 9.72
CA GLY A 35 -2.10 1.90 8.51
C GLY A 35 -0.81 1.09 8.55
N ILE A 36 -0.26 0.88 7.38
CA ILE A 36 1.01 0.17 7.19
C ILE A 36 1.94 0.97 6.28
N SER A 37 3.20 0.59 6.28
CA SER A 37 4.16 0.98 5.25
C SER A 37 4.61 -0.24 4.44
N ILE A 38 5.01 -0.03 3.20
CA ILE A 38 5.57 -1.05 2.32
C ILE A 38 6.90 -0.53 1.78
N ASP A 39 7.95 -1.32 1.88
CA ASP A 39 9.21 -1.06 1.17
C ASP A 39 9.08 -1.66 -0.23
N PRO A 40 8.88 -0.84 -1.29
CA PRO A 40 8.46 -1.32 -2.58
C PRO A 40 9.61 -1.93 -3.39
N ILE A 41 9.29 -2.97 -4.15
CA ILE A 41 10.15 -3.56 -5.20
C ILE A 41 9.52 -3.41 -6.59
N ASP A 42 8.39 -2.75 -6.68
CA ASP A 42 7.59 -2.50 -7.88
C ASP A 42 7.42 -0.99 -8.05
N ASN A 43 7.11 -0.55 -9.25
CA ASN A 43 7.08 0.86 -9.66
C ASN A 43 5.68 1.38 -10.00
N ILE A 44 4.63 0.62 -9.73
CA ILE A 44 3.25 1.03 -9.98
C ILE A 44 2.45 0.87 -8.70
N LEU A 45 1.96 2.00 -8.18
CA LEU A 45 0.96 2.03 -7.12
C LEU A 45 -0.42 1.79 -7.73
N ARG A 46 -1.14 0.79 -7.21
CA ARG A 46 -2.46 0.38 -7.69
C ARG A 46 -3.53 0.59 -6.63
N ALA A 47 -4.78 0.72 -7.06
CA ALA A 47 -5.90 0.85 -6.13
C ALA A 47 -6.04 -0.41 -5.26
N PRO A 48 -6.01 -0.26 -3.91
CA PRO A 48 -6.14 -1.39 -2.98
C PRO A 48 -7.58 -1.90 -2.88
N CYS A 49 -8.53 -1.12 -3.33
CA CYS A 49 -9.97 -1.42 -3.40
C CYS A 49 -10.63 -0.50 -4.43
N ALA A 50 -11.88 -0.78 -4.77
CA ALA A 50 -12.69 0.10 -5.59
C ALA A 50 -13.08 1.38 -4.83
N GLY A 51 -13.20 2.50 -5.53
CA GLY A 51 -13.59 3.78 -4.95
C GLY A 51 -13.45 4.94 -5.91
N GLN A 52 -13.47 6.13 -5.35
CA GLN A 52 -13.30 7.38 -6.09
C GLN A 52 -12.08 8.13 -5.59
N ILE A 53 -11.30 8.68 -6.49
CA ILE A 53 -10.18 9.56 -6.14
C ILE A 53 -10.76 10.90 -5.66
N VAL A 54 -10.55 11.21 -4.39
CA VAL A 54 -11.05 12.45 -3.78
C VAL A 54 -9.94 13.48 -3.57
N GLN A 55 -8.70 13.06 -3.56
CA GLN A 55 -7.55 13.94 -3.47
C GLN A 55 -6.37 13.38 -4.26
N ARG A 56 -5.63 14.24 -4.92
CA ARG A 56 -4.34 13.96 -5.53
C ARG A 56 -3.39 15.10 -5.20
N HIS A 57 -2.26 14.78 -4.62
CA HIS A 57 -1.24 15.80 -4.34
C HIS A 57 -0.68 16.37 -5.65
N GLY A 58 -0.49 17.68 -5.72
CA GLY A 58 -0.05 18.37 -6.94
C GLY A 58 1.27 17.86 -7.51
N ALA A 59 2.19 17.43 -6.63
CA ALA A 59 3.47 16.80 -7.02
C ALA A 59 3.32 15.33 -7.47
N GLY A 60 2.13 14.74 -7.37
CA GLY A 60 1.85 13.40 -7.89
C GLY A 60 2.32 12.22 -7.03
N HIS A 61 2.88 12.47 -5.84
CA HIS A 61 3.42 11.41 -4.97
C HIS A 61 2.39 10.79 -4.02
N ALA A 62 1.20 11.36 -3.92
CA ALA A 62 0.16 10.88 -3.02
C ALA A 62 -1.24 11.05 -3.61
N VAL A 63 -2.11 10.09 -3.31
CA VAL A 63 -3.53 10.09 -3.66
C VAL A 63 -4.37 9.60 -2.48
N THR A 64 -5.61 10.09 -2.38
CA THR A 64 -6.62 9.56 -1.46
C THR A 64 -7.78 9.00 -2.26
N LEU A 65 -8.11 7.76 -1.96
CA LEU A 65 -9.25 7.03 -2.51
C LEU A 65 -10.33 6.93 -1.42
N LYS A 66 -11.57 7.18 -1.81
CA LYS A 66 -12.74 7.06 -0.93
C LYS A 66 -13.62 5.92 -1.39
N THR A 67 -13.88 4.99 -0.49
CA THR A 67 -14.75 3.83 -0.75
C THR A 67 -16.23 4.21 -0.74
N ALA A 68 -17.09 3.31 -1.21
CA ALA A 68 -18.55 3.47 -1.11
C ALA A 68 -19.03 3.59 0.35
N GLY A 69 -18.33 2.97 1.31
CA GLY A 69 -18.56 3.09 2.75
C GLY A 69 -17.95 4.34 3.39
N GLU A 70 -17.53 5.32 2.59
CA GLU A 70 -16.97 6.61 3.05
C GLU A 70 -15.62 6.48 3.78
N VAL A 71 -14.93 5.34 3.69
CA VAL A 71 -13.57 5.17 4.23
C VAL A 71 -12.55 5.80 3.27
N GLU A 72 -11.67 6.63 3.81
CA GLU A 72 -10.63 7.30 3.04
C GLU A 72 -9.29 6.59 3.24
N VAL A 73 -8.71 6.16 2.12
CA VAL A 73 -7.42 5.47 2.05
C VAL A 73 -6.41 6.40 1.38
N LEU A 74 -5.51 6.94 2.18
CA LEU A 74 -4.37 7.73 1.71
C LEU A 74 -3.23 6.79 1.34
N MET A 75 -2.69 6.95 0.15
CA MET A 75 -1.47 6.28 -0.28
C MET A 75 -0.41 7.32 -0.61
N HIS A 76 0.75 7.20 0.03
CA HIS A 76 1.84 8.17 -0.05
C HIS A 76 3.14 7.44 -0.43
N VAL A 77 3.68 7.74 -1.61
CA VAL A 77 4.89 7.08 -2.13
C VAL A 77 6.13 7.81 -1.64
N GLY A 78 6.93 7.10 -0.86
CA GLY A 78 8.20 7.58 -0.31
C GLY A 78 8.06 8.59 0.84
N ILE A 79 9.17 8.94 1.44
CA ILE A 79 9.27 9.93 2.52
C ILE A 79 10.00 11.18 1.99
N ASP A 80 9.46 12.35 2.32
CA ASP A 80 9.93 13.67 1.85
C ASP A 80 9.90 13.84 0.31
N THR A 81 9.08 13.05 -0.37
CA THR A 81 8.97 13.05 -1.83
C THR A 81 8.30 14.30 -2.40
N VAL A 82 7.62 15.09 -1.57
CA VAL A 82 7.13 16.42 -1.96
C VAL A 82 8.25 17.34 -2.44
N THR A 83 9.46 17.18 -1.91
CA THR A 83 10.65 17.97 -2.29
C THR A 83 11.14 17.70 -3.72
N LEU A 84 10.73 16.55 -4.31
CA LEU A 84 11.07 16.19 -5.69
C LEU A 84 10.26 16.96 -6.73
N LYS A 85 9.23 17.69 -6.30
CA LYS A 85 8.39 18.56 -7.16
C LYS A 85 7.80 17.83 -8.37
N GLY A 86 7.43 16.57 -8.19
CA GLY A 86 6.83 15.72 -9.21
C GLY A 86 7.82 14.92 -10.06
N GLN A 87 9.11 15.15 -9.92
CA GLN A 87 10.11 14.34 -10.62
C GLN A 87 10.11 12.90 -10.10
N GLY A 88 10.08 11.95 -11.00
CA GLY A 88 10.00 10.53 -10.68
C GLY A 88 8.57 10.01 -10.48
N PHE A 89 7.54 10.84 -10.68
CA PHE A 89 6.13 10.46 -10.55
C PHE A 89 5.35 10.72 -11.82
N THR A 90 4.52 9.76 -12.22
CA THR A 90 3.56 9.89 -13.30
C THR A 90 2.18 9.47 -12.79
N PRO A 91 1.34 10.43 -12.32
CA PRO A 91 -0.03 10.12 -11.91
C PRO A 91 -0.84 9.59 -13.09
N ARG A 92 -1.66 8.57 -12.83
CA ARG A 92 -2.54 7.92 -13.83
C ARG A 92 -4.01 8.25 -13.61
N VAL A 93 -4.33 8.98 -12.55
CA VAL A 93 -5.70 9.33 -12.17
C VAL A 93 -5.83 10.81 -11.84
N ASN A 94 -7.06 11.31 -11.92
CA ASN A 94 -7.44 12.65 -11.50
C ASN A 94 -8.49 12.58 -10.40
N VAL A 95 -8.64 13.69 -9.67
CA VAL A 95 -9.73 13.84 -8.70
C VAL A 95 -11.07 13.68 -9.41
N GLY A 96 -11.96 12.87 -8.83
CA GLY A 96 -13.25 12.51 -9.39
C GLY A 96 -13.29 11.19 -10.15
N ASP A 97 -12.13 10.65 -10.54
CA ASP A 97 -12.08 9.35 -11.22
C ASP A 97 -12.58 8.24 -10.32
N LYS A 98 -13.42 7.37 -10.87
CA LYS A 98 -13.80 6.10 -10.26
C LYS A 98 -12.83 5.03 -10.70
N VAL A 99 -12.34 4.26 -9.75
CA VAL A 99 -11.35 3.20 -10.00
C VAL A 99 -11.82 1.87 -9.43
N GLU A 100 -11.46 0.80 -10.12
CA GLU A 100 -11.61 -0.56 -9.64
C GLU A 100 -10.36 -1.01 -8.91
N THR A 101 -10.49 -2.05 -8.08
CA THR A 101 -9.35 -2.71 -7.43
C THR A 101 -8.28 -3.08 -8.45
N GLY A 102 -7.03 -2.71 -8.18
CA GLY A 102 -5.90 -3.00 -9.07
C GLY A 102 -5.64 -1.97 -10.17
N ALA A 103 -6.49 -0.96 -10.33
CA ALA A 103 -6.27 0.11 -11.30
C ALA A 103 -4.96 0.87 -11.01
N PRO A 104 -4.13 1.19 -12.02
CA PRO A 104 -2.93 2.00 -11.82
C PRO A 104 -3.28 3.41 -11.33
N LEU A 105 -2.66 3.86 -10.26
CA LEU A 105 -2.86 5.19 -9.67
C LEU A 105 -1.67 6.11 -9.91
N ILE A 106 -0.47 5.62 -9.61
CA ILE A 106 0.79 6.36 -9.77
C ILE A 106 1.85 5.40 -10.29
N GLU A 107 2.51 5.78 -11.36
CA GLU A 107 3.76 5.16 -11.78
C GLU A 107 4.92 6.00 -11.22
N PHE A 108 5.95 5.35 -10.70
CA PHE A 108 7.07 6.06 -10.09
C PHE A 108 8.43 5.40 -10.42
N ASP A 109 9.46 6.22 -10.44
CA ASP A 109 10.83 5.79 -10.71
C ASP A 109 11.52 5.41 -9.39
N LEU A 110 11.63 4.10 -9.13
CA LEU A 110 12.25 3.56 -7.92
C LEU A 110 13.68 4.05 -7.72
N ASP A 111 14.49 4.02 -8.76
CA ASP A 111 15.91 4.39 -8.69
C ASP A 111 16.08 5.89 -8.42
N TYR A 112 15.27 6.70 -9.08
CA TYR A 112 15.28 8.14 -8.86
C TYR A 112 14.86 8.51 -7.44
N ILE A 113 13.77 7.93 -6.94
CA ILE A 113 13.28 8.19 -5.59
C ILE A 113 14.25 7.66 -4.53
N ALA A 114 14.81 6.46 -4.73
CA ALA A 114 15.79 5.88 -3.81
C ALA A 114 17.04 6.77 -3.64
N THR A 115 17.44 7.50 -4.67
CA THR A 115 18.64 8.35 -4.66
C THR A 115 18.38 9.80 -4.27
N HIS A 116 17.14 10.30 -4.36
CA HIS A 116 16.79 11.70 -4.16
C HIS A 116 15.85 11.98 -3.00
N ALA A 117 15.12 10.98 -2.51
CA ALA A 117 14.23 11.10 -1.37
C ALA A 117 14.85 10.51 -0.08
N LYS A 118 14.23 10.78 1.05
CA LYS A 118 14.67 10.24 2.34
C LYS A 118 14.48 8.73 2.43
N SER A 119 13.41 8.21 1.84
CA SER A 119 13.08 6.78 1.84
C SER A 119 12.09 6.45 0.72
N LEU A 120 12.12 5.18 0.26
CA LEU A 120 11.12 4.61 -0.64
C LEU A 120 9.86 4.15 0.09
N LEU A 121 9.86 4.05 1.41
CA LEU A 121 8.73 3.55 2.19
C LEU A 121 7.43 4.23 1.74
N THR A 122 6.46 3.40 1.39
CA THR A 122 5.19 3.81 0.82
C THR A 122 4.08 3.49 1.80
N GLU A 123 3.35 4.50 2.25
CA GLU A 123 2.37 4.41 3.32
C GLU A 123 0.97 4.18 2.73
N VAL A 124 0.22 3.29 3.38
CA VAL A 124 -1.20 3.02 3.14
C VAL A 124 -1.94 3.30 4.44
N ILE A 125 -2.68 4.38 4.48
CA ILE A 125 -3.24 4.98 5.70
C ILE A 125 -4.76 5.08 5.58
N ILE A 126 -5.47 4.69 6.64
CA ILE A 126 -6.87 5.05 6.82
C ILE A 126 -6.92 6.42 7.49
N SER A 127 -7.23 7.47 6.73
CA SER A 127 -7.15 8.85 7.21
C SER A 127 -8.35 9.28 8.06
N ASN A 128 -9.48 8.57 7.94
CA ASN A 128 -10.69 8.78 8.74
C ASN A 128 -11.04 7.52 9.55
N GLY A 129 -10.11 7.08 10.39
CA GLY A 129 -10.18 5.83 11.15
C GLY A 129 -11.38 5.70 12.08
N GLU A 130 -12.09 6.78 12.40
CA GLU A 130 -13.35 6.77 13.15
C GLU A 130 -14.46 6.01 12.40
N ARG A 131 -14.31 5.81 11.10
CA ARG A 131 -15.22 5.01 10.26
C ARG A 131 -14.98 3.50 10.34
N VAL A 132 -13.88 3.09 10.99
CA VAL A 132 -13.44 1.70 11.02
C VAL A 132 -13.39 1.22 12.47
N SER A 133 -14.15 0.18 12.79
CA SER A 133 -14.22 -0.35 14.16
C SER A 133 -12.98 -1.14 14.57
N GLN A 134 -12.34 -1.82 13.61
CA GLN A 134 -11.13 -2.62 13.82
C GLN A 134 -10.31 -2.68 12.54
N THR A 135 -8.98 -2.60 12.68
CA THR A 135 -8.04 -2.79 11.58
C THR A 135 -7.01 -3.84 11.94
N ILE A 136 -6.74 -4.75 11.00
CA ILE A 136 -5.80 -5.86 11.19
C ILE A 136 -4.71 -5.73 10.13
N TYR A 137 -3.45 -5.71 10.56
CA TYR A 137 -2.28 -5.57 9.70
C TYR A 137 -1.35 -6.77 9.83
N GLY A 138 -0.77 -7.20 8.72
CA GLY A 138 0.44 -7.99 8.72
C GLY A 138 1.68 -7.08 8.81
N SER A 139 2.75 -7.54 9.40
CA SER A 139 4.04 -6.84 9.42
C SER A 139 5.21 -7.81 9.30
N GLY A 140 6.31 -7.33 8.70
CA GLY A 140 7.53 -8.13 8.50
C GLY A 140 7.41 -9.24 7.45
N LEU A 141 6.33 -9.24 6.66
CA LEU A 141 6.05 -10.25 5.65
C LEU A 141 6.14 -9.65 4.25
N PRO A 142 6.54 -10.43 3.24
CA PRO A 142 6.50 -9.97 1.87
C PRO A 142 5.05 -9.75 1.42
N ALA A 143 4.82 -8.66 0.72
CA ALA A 143 3.57 -8.35 0.05
C ALA A 143 3.77 -8.39 -1.46
N HIS A 144 2.82 -8.98 -2.16
CA HIS A 144 2.70 -8.87 -3.61
C HIS A 144 1.45 -8.08 -3.95
N VAL A 145 1.46 -7.39 -5.07
CA VAL A 145 0.26 -6.70 -5.56
C VAL A 145 -0.93 -7.64 -5.56
N GLY A 146 -2.05 -7.21 -4.98
CA GLY A 146 -3.25 -8.01 -4.86
C GLY A 146 -3.33 -8.92 -3.63
N HIS A 147 -2.31 -8.95 -2.76
CA HIS A 147 -2.41 -9.64 -1.48
C HIS A 147 -3.23 -8.83 -0.46
N LEU A 148 -3.96 -9.54 0.39
CA LEU A 148 -4.74 -8.96 1.47
C LEU A 148 -3.86 -8.19 2.46
N LEU A 149 -4.21 -6.94 2.73
CA LEU A 149 -3.62 -6.13 3.79
C LEU A 149 -4.46 -6.14 5.08
N THR A 150 -5.74 -6.47 4.95
CA THR A 150 -6.70 -6.48 6.06
C THR A 150 -7.51 -7.79 6.04
N GLY A 151 -8.17 -8.12 7.13
CA GLY A 151 -9.05 -9.30 7.24
C GLY A 151 -8.36 -10.55 7.78
N LEU A 152 -7.03 -10.60 7.84
CA LEU A 152 -6.27 -11.66 8.51
C LEU A 152 -5.52 -11.08 9.70
N ASN A 153 -5.52 -11.78 10.83
CA ASN A 153 -4.57 -11.44 11.88
C ASN A 153 -3.14 -11.84 11.44
N ALA A 154 -2.13 -11.31 12.11
CA ALA A 154 -0.74 -11.53 11.73
C ALA A 154 -0.36 -13.02 11.63
N ASP A 155 -0.93 -13.88 12.49
CA ASP A 155 -0.65 -15.31 12.50
C ASP A 155 -1.31 -16.02 11.32
N GLN A 156 -2.55 -15.66 10.98
CA GLN A 156 -3.26 -16.20 9.83
C GLN A 156 -2.55 -15.81 8.53
N TYR A 157 -2.16 -14.54 8.40
CA TYR A 157 -1.40 -14.07 7.24
C TYR A 157 -0.04 -14.76 7.12
N ALA A 158 0.69 -14.91 8.24
CA ALA A 158 1.95 -15.62 8.29
C ALA A 158 1.81 -17.10 7.92
N ALA A 159 0.72 -17.76 8.33
CA ALA A 159 0.43 -19.14 7.97
C ALA A 159 0.14 -19.30 6.48
N GLU A 160 -0.64 -18.38 5.90
CA GLU A 160 -0.96 -18.37 4.47
C GLU A 160 0.28 -18.14 3.61
N MET A 161 1.12 -17.16 3.98
CA MET A 161 2.36 -16.87 3.27
C MET A 161 3.37 -18.02 3.36
N ARG A 162 3.48 -18.69 4.51
CA ARG A 162 4.32 -19.90 4.64
C ARG A 162 3.83 -21.03 3.74
N GLY A 163 2.52 -21.18 3.61
CA GLY A 163 1.90 -22.16 2.70
C GLY A 163 2.23 -21.87 1.24
N GLN A 164 2.16 -20.62 0.82
CA GLN A 164 2.51 -20.21 -0.55
C GLN A 164 4.00 -20.40 -0.85
N LEU A 165 4.90 -19.99 0.04
CA LEU A 165 6.34 -20.17 -0.10
C LEU A 165 6.73 -21.64 -0.16
N ALA A 166 6.09 -22.49 0.63
CA ALA A 166 6.32 -23.94 0.59
C ALA A 166 5.85 -24.55 -0.75
N ALA A 167 4.72 -24.09 -1.29
CA ALA A 167 4.22 -24.52 -2.58
C ALA A 167 5.15 -24.10 -3.73
N GLU A 168 5.65 -22.87 -3.72
CA GLU A 168 6.59 -22.35 -4.73
C GLU A 168 7.94 -23.11 -4.67
N SER A 169 8.45 -23.37 -3.47
CA SER A 169 9.66 -24.16 -3.28
C SER A 169 9.51 -25.59 -3.84
N PHE A 170 8.37 -26.22 -3.58
CA PHE A 170 8.06 -27.56 -4.08
C PHE A 170 7.97 -27.61 -5.63
N LEU A 171 7.39 -26.58 -6.25
CA LEU A 171 7.31 -26.44 -7.70
C LEU A 171 8.69 -26.20 -8.33
N SER A 172 9.55 -25.41 -7.67
CA SER A 172 10.89 -25.11 -8.16
C SER A 172 11.81 -26.34 -8.13
N GLU A 173 11.66 -27.21 -7.15
CA GLU A 173 12.42 -28.48 -7.08
C GLU A 173 12.01 -29.48 -8.17
N ARG A 174 10.74 -29.50 -8.57
CA ARG A 174 10.26 -30.35 -9.67
C ARG A 174 10.68 -29.87 -11.06
N SER A 175 11.07 -28.62 -11.19
CA SER A 175 11.44 -28.00 -12.48
C SER A 175 12.94 -28.09 -12.77
N ARG A 176 13.76 -28.72 -11.92
CA ARG A 176 15.18 -28.97 -12.23
C ARG A 176 15.30 -30.17 -13.15
N PRO A 177 15.87 -30.02 -14.35
CA PRO A 177 16.17 -31.16 -15.20
C PRO A 177 17.23 -32.04 -14.55
N HIS A 178 17.04 -33.31 -14.62
CA HIS A 178 18.02 -34.32 -14.19
C HIS A 178 19.23 -34.30 -15.10
#